data_470081699bcc19159b655ebcdd20674e
#
_entry.id   470081699bcc19159b655ebcdd20674e
#
_cell.length_a   1.000
_cell.length_b   1.000
_cell.length_c   1.000
_cell.angle_alpha   90.00
_cell.angle_beta   90.00
_cell.angle_gamma   90.00
#
_symmetry.space_group_name_H-M   'P 1'
#
loop_
_entity.id
_entity.type
_entity.pdbx_description
1 polymer ?
#
loop_
_entity_poly.entity_id
_entity_poly.type
_entity_poly.pdbx_seq_one_letter_code
_entity_poly.pdbx_strand_id
1 'polypeptide(L)'
;MPKVSVCIPTYNRANFLIYAVNSVMGQSYQDFEIIICDDASTDNTPEIVQQWEDERIRYIRQPVNGGRSRNMRSGFEAAQGTYFIKFDDDDALTPEFLEKTVAVLDGKPSVDFVCTNHWIINQNNQRNEAATKENSAKWGKDRLQGVIPDLLAEAFIYQSLQVGSTLFRRDCLQAVDYMRPEADGCEDFDLFVRLAMAGKQGYFIPEFLMEYRMHGGQTSLKQQIHFLKAKSFCLSSYKFRETELEKVRLQKLAGIKQALGLRLVENGDSAEGRELLNESSQALGFSGKVTLAVILSYLPMSWRQFFMNQFRKFRPKDYAEKVREVVS
;
A
#
# COMPACT_ATOMS: atom_id res chain seq x y z
N MET A 1 -11.31 6.99 -26.91
CA MET A 1 -10.73 7.10 -25.56
C MET A 1 -10.63 5.69 -25.02
N PRO A 2 -9.54 5.30 -24.39
CA PRO A 2 -9.36 3.95 -23.85
C PRO A 2 -10.40 3.65 -22.76
N LYS A 3 -10.74 2.38 -22.60
CA LYS A 3 -11.65 1.94 -21.53
C LYS A 3 -10.94 1.92 -20.17
N VAL A 4 -9.66 1.50 -20.15
CA VAL A 4 -8.85 1.34 -18.94
C VAL A 4 -7.61 2.21 -19.02
N SER A 5 -7.28 2.93 -17.94
CA SER A 5 -5.98 3.56 -17.75
C SER A 5 -5.18 2.76 -16.71
N VAL A 6 -4.04 2.22 -17.12
CA VAL A 6 -3.07 1.56 -16.24
C VAL A 6 -1.97 2.55 -15.90
N CYS A 7 -1.93 3.04 -14.67
CA CYS A 7 -0.93 4.00 -14.20
C CYS A 7 0.20 3.27 -13.46
N ILE A 8 1.43 3.41 -13.93
CA ILE A 8 2.63 2.77 -13.39
C ILE A 8 3.58 3.86 -12.87
N PRO A 9 3.55 4.16 -11.56
CA PRO A 9 4.54 5.04 -10.95
C PRO A 9 5.88 4.33 -10.82
N THR A 10 6.97 5.00 -11.20
CA THR A 10 8.33 4.44 -11.11
C THR A 10 9.34 5.47 -10.63
N TYR A 11 10.43 4.99 -10.02
CA TYR A 11 11.60 5.77 -9.65
C TYR A 11 12.83 4.87 -9.48
N ASN A 12 13.82 5.01 -10.39
CA ASN A 12 15.09 4.23 -10.37
C ASN A 12 14.87 2.71 -10.32
N ARG A 13 13.94 2.19 -11.15
CA ARG A 13 13.57 0.77 -11.20
C ARG A 13 13.39 0.23 -12.62
N ALA A 14 14.22 0.70 -13.55
CA ALA A 14 14.15 0.37 -14.97
C ALA A 14 13.95 -1.13 -15.27
N ASN A 15 14.70 -2.00 -14.58
CA ASN A 15 14.63 -3.45 -14.81
C ASN A 15 13.27 -4.08 -14.42
N PHE A 16 12.64 -3.57 -13.36
CA PHE A 16 11.33 -4.05 -12.95
C PHE A 16 10.23 -3.48 -13.84
N LEU A 17 10.34 -2.20 -14.22
CA LEU A 17 9.38 -1.53 -15.09
C LEU A 17 9.16 -2.29 -16.40
N ILE A 18 10.21 -2.87 -17.00
CA ILE A 18 10.10 -3.71 -18.21
C ILE A 18 9.13 -4.89 -17.96
N TYR A 19 9.26 -5.55 -16.82
CA TYR A 19 8.42 -6.69 -16.49
C TYR A 19 6.95 -6.26 -16.30
N ALA A 20 6.72 -5.18 -15.58
CA ALA A 20 5.39 -4.63 -15.34
C ALA A 20 4.71 -4.22 -16.65
N VAL A 21 5.38 -3.42 -17.49
CA VAL A 21 4.83 -2.96 -18.78
C VAL A 21 4.54 -4.13 -19.71
N ASN A 22 5.46 -5.10 -19.84
CA ASN A 22 5.23 -6.29 -20.67
C ASN A 22 4.01 -7.09 -20.20
N SER A 23 3.75 -7.17 -18.92
CA SER A 23 2.56 -7.88 -18.38
C SER A 23 1.25 -7.18 -18.74
N VAL A 24 1.25 -5.84 -18.82
CA VAL A 24 0.10 -5.05 -19.28
C VAL A 24 -0.07 -5.14 -20.79
N MET A 25 1.01 -5.06 -21.55
CA MET A 25 0.98 -5.24 -23.00
C MET A 25 0.46 -6.62 -23.42
N GLY A 26 0.73 -7.63 -22.61
CA GLY A 26 0.29 -9.04 -22.80
C GLY A 26 -1.14 -9.34 -22.34
N GLN A 27 -1.94 -8.34 -21.93
CA GLN A 27 -3.34 -8.57 -21.54
C GLN A 27 -4.19 -9.07 -22.70
N SER A 28 -5.17 -9.97 -22.44
CA SER A 28 -6.15 -10.41 -23.45
C SER A 28 -7.12 -9.27 -23.85
N TYR A 29 -7.41 -8.37 -22.92
CA TYR A 29 -8.20 -7.16 -23.16
C TYR A 29 -7.31 -6.03 -23.66
N GLN A 30 -7.58 -5.46 -24.84
CA GLN A 30 -6.68 -4.53 -25.53
C GLN A 30 -7.09 -3.06 -25.53
N ASP A 31 -8.30 -2.70 -25.02
CA ASP A 31 -8.77 -1.31 -24.97
C ASP A 31 -8.27 -0.60 -23.69
N PHE A 32 -6.96 -0.33 -23.65
CA PHE A 32 -6.30 0.36 -22.53
C PHE A 32 -5.24 1.38 -23.00
N GLU A 33 -4.88 2.29 -22.11
CA GLU A 33 -3.64 3.07 -22.15
C GLU A 33 -2.74 2.69 -20.96
N ILE A 34 -1.43 2.86 -21.12
CA ILE A 34 -0.43 2.78 -20.05
C ILE A 34 0.11 4.18 -19.81
N ILE A 35 0.06 4.64 -18.57
CA ILE A 35 0.63 5.92 -18.16
C ILE A 35 1.80 5.63 -17.23
N ILE A 36 3.03 5.77 -17.73
CA ILE A 36 4.25 5.62 -16.94
C ILE A 36 4.56 6.98 -16.31
N CYS A 37 4.51 7.03 -14.98
CA CYS A 37 4.79 8.23 -14.18
C CYS A 37 6.16 8.10 -13.54
N ASP A 38 7.16 8.79 -14.08
CA ASP A 38 8.53 8.77 -13.61
C ASP A 38 8.83 9.94 -12.67
N ASP A 39 9.14 9.64 -11.42
CA ASP A 39 9.44 10.61 -10.37
C ASP A 39 10.88 11.14 -10.44
N ALA A 40 11.30 11.59 -11.65
CA ALA A 40 12.64 12.08 -11.97
C ALA A 40 13.76 11.02 -11.78
N SER A 41 13.59 9.84 -12.36
CA SER A 41 14.61 8.78 -12.33
C SER A 41 15.96 9.26 -12.89
N THR A 42 17.03 8.75 -12.29
CA THR A 42 18.43 9.02 -12.65
C THR A 42 19.17 7.80 -13.22
N ASP A 43 18.47 6.66 -13.26
CA ASP A 43 18.92 5.45 -13.96
C ASP A 43 18.50 5.48 -15.44
N ASN A 44 18.59 4.37 -16.14
CA ASN A 44 18.21 4.25 -17.56
C ASN A 44 16.70 4.11 -17.81
N THR A 45 15.83 4.47 -16.85
CA THR A 45 14.38 4.43 -17.03
C THR A 45 13.92 5.26 -18.24
N PRO A 46 14.37 6.54 -18.45
CA PRO A 46 13.93 7.32 -19.61
C PRO A 46 14.31 6.69 -20.94
N GLU A 47 15.53 6.12 -21.05
CA GLU A 47 16.02 5.49 -22.26
C GLU A 47 15.24 4.21 -22.61
N ILE A 48 14.83 3.43 -21.58
CA ILE A 48 14.01 2.23 -21.77
C ILE A 48 12.60 2.61 -22.24
N VAL A 49 11.99 3.63 -21.64
CA VAL A 49 10.65 4.06 -22.04
C VAL A 49 10.62 4.56 -23.50
N GLN A 50 11.65 5.25 -23.94
CA GLN A 50 11.78 5.72 -25.33
C GLN A 50 11.87 4.59 -26.37
N GLN A 51 12.22 3.37 -25.97
CA GLN A 51 12.31 2.21 -26.86
C GLN A 51 10.95 1.56 -27.14
N TRP A 52 9.92 1.88 -26.38
CA TRP A 52 8.58 1.34 -26.64
C TRP A 52 7.84 2.18 -27.67
N GLU A 53 7.68 1.63 -28.86
CA GLU A 53 7.00 2.25 -30.01
C GLU A 53 5.49 1.91 -30.03
N ASP A 54 4.82 1.93 -28.86
CA ASP A 54 3.38 1.65 -28.76
C ASP A 54 2.60 2.92 -28.40
N GLU A 55 1.65 3.30 -29.24
CA GLU A 55 0.83 4.53 -29.08
C GLU A 55 -0.03 4.53 -27.81
N ARG A 56 -0.26 3.38 -27.21
CA ARG A 56 -0.98 3.26 -25.94
C ARG A 56 -0.13 3.67 -24.74
N ILE A 57 1.19 3.80 -24.88
CA ILE A 57 2.13 4.16 -23.80
C ILE A 57 2.30 5.68 -23.79
N ARG A 58 2.01 6.28 -22.64
CA ARG A 58 2.24 7.70 -22.36
C ARG A 58 3.24 7.84 -21.23
N TYR A 59 4.28 8.64 -21.44
CA TYR A 59 5.33 8.88 -20.44
C TYR A 59 5.20 10.28 -19.85
N ILE A 60 5.11 10.34 -18.52
CA ILE A 60 5.07 11.59 -17.76
C ILE A 60 6.25 11.59 -16.80
N ARG A 61 7.26 12.43 -17.07
CA ARG A 61 8.41 12.58 -16.19
C ARG A 61 8.27 13.83 -15.35
N GLN A 62 8.40 13.69 -14.02
CA GLN A 62 8.40 14.81 -13.11
C GLN A 62 9.72 15.60 -13.23
N PRO A 63 9.70 16.93 -13.07
CA PRO A 63 10.93 17.74 -13.14
C PRO A 63 11.87 17.50 -11.96
N VAL A 64 11.35 17.06 -10.82
CA VAL A 64 12.07 16.73 -9.59
C VAL A 64 11.36 15.59 -8.87
N ASN A 65 12.09 14.80 -8.09
CA ASN A 65 11.48 13.77 -7.25
C ASN A 65 10.56 14.43 -6.21
N GLY A 66 9.27 14.17 -6.36
CA GLY A 66 8.19 14.72 -5.54
C GLY A 66 7.58 13.71 -4.55
N GLY A 67 8.04 12.45 -4.58
CA GLY A 67 7.54 11.36 -3.78
C GLY A 67 6.37 10.62 -4.44
N ARG A 68 6.12 9.41 -3.94
CA ARG A 68 5.21 8.43 -4.52
C ARG A 68 3.80 8.96 -4.74
N SER A 69 3.19 9.55 -3.71
CA SER A 69 1.79 10.00 -3.77
C SER A 69 1.57 11.09 -4.81
N ARG A 70 2.51 12.05 -4.94
CA ARG A 70 2.45 13.10 -5.96
C ARG A 70 2.60 12.51 -7.36
N ASN A 71 3.52 11.57 -7.52
CA ASN A 71 3.75 10.91 -8.80
C ASN A 71 2.54 10.09 -9.25
N MET A 72 1.92 9.31 -8.34
CA MET A 72 0.67 8.59 -8.62
C MET A 72 -0.48 9.52 -8.97
N ARG A 73 -0.61 10.68 -8.29
CA ARG A 73 -1.66 11.66 -8.58
C ARG A 73 -1.52 12.23 -10.00
N SER A 74 -0.31 12.51 -10.47
CA SER A 74 -0.10 13.00 -11.85
C SER A 74 -0.60 12.02 -12.91
N GLY A 75 -0.42 10.71 -12.68
CA GLY A 75 -0.95 9.68 -13.57
C GLY A 75 -2.48 9.58 -13.52
N PHE A 76 -3.06 9.70 -12.34
CA PHE A 76 -4.52 9.72 -12.19
C PHE A 76 -5.17 10.93 -12.89
N GLU A 77 -4.58 12.10 -12.78
CA GLU A 77 -5.04 13.33 -13.43
C GLU A 77 -4.91 13.24 -14.97
N ALA A 78 -3.88 12.54 -15.46
CA ALA A 78 -3.68 12.33 -16.89
C ALA A 78 -4.54 11.20 -17.48
N ALA A 79 -5.16 10.35 -16.65
CA ALA A 79 -5.93 9.20 -17.07
C ALA A 79 -7.19 9.59 -17.86
N GLN A 80 -7.45 8.88 -18.97
CA GLN A 80 -8.59 9.11 -19.85
C GLN A 80 -9.63 7.99 -19.77
N GLY A 81 -9.26 6.82 -19.23
CA GLY A 81 -10.11 5.66 -19.14
C GLY A 81 -11.30 5.83 -18.19
N THR A 82 -12.39 5.12 -18.48
CA THR A 82 -13.51 4.97 -17.56
C THR A 82 -13.10 4.21 -16.29
N TYR A 83 -12.21 3.26 -16.47
CA TYR A 83 -11.61 2.46 -15.38
C TYR A 83 -10.16 2.84 -15.18
N PHE A 84 -9.69 2.65 -13.96
CA PHE A 84 -8.34 3.02 -13.54
C PHE A 84 -7.74 1.94 -12.64
N ILE A 85 -6.47 1.64 -12.87
CA ILE A 85 -5.65 0.84 -11.95
C ILE A 85 -4.33 1.57 -11.68
N LYS A 86 -3.95 1.70 -10.39
CA LYS A 86 -2.57 2.00 -9.99
C LYS A 86 -1.83 0.69 -9.88
N PHE A 87 -0.81 0.53 -10.69
CA PHE A 87 -0.07 -0.71 -10.80
C PHE A 87 1.41 -0.48 -10.48
N ASP A 88 1.99 -1.30 -9.58
CA ASP A 88 3.38 -1.11 -9.16
C ASP A 88 4.36 -1.55 -10.25
N ASP A 89 5.49 -0.83 -10.35
CA ASP A 89 6.52 -1.05 -11.37
C ASP A 89 7.34 -2.34 -11.19
N ASP A 90 7.14 -3.05 -10.08
CA ASP A 90 7.83 -4.29 -9.74
C ASP A 90 6.92 -5.54 -9.73
N ASP A 91 5.65 -5.37 -10.05
CA ASP A 91 4.64 -6.43 -10.09
C ASP A 91 4.31 -6.88 -11.52
N ALA A 92 3.41 -7.87 -11.70
CA ALA A 92 2.89 -8.25 -13.00
C ALA A 92 1.40 -8.63 -12.93
N LEU A 93 0.65 -8.34 -14.01
CA LEU A 93 -0.72 -8.84 -14.19
C LEU A 93 -0.69 -10.14 -14.98
N THR A 94 -1.56 -11.10 -14.63
CA THR A 94 -1.78 -12.25 -15.52
C THR A 94 -2.58 -11.83 -16.75
N PRO A 95 -2.48 -12.54 -17.88
CA PRO A 95 -3.08 -12.09 -19.15
C PRO A 95 -4.58 -11.78 -19.09
N GLU A 96 -5.32 -12.40 -18.17
CA GLU A 96 -6.79 -12.30 -18.08
C GLU A 96 -7.27 -11.26 -17.07
N PHE A 97 -6.38 -10.53 -16.40
CA PHE A 97 -6.75 -9.60 -15.33
C PHE A 97 -7.72 -8.52 -15.81
N LEU A 98 -7.37 -7.79 -16.87
CA LEU A 98 -8.22 -6.72 -17.39
C LEU A 98 -9.53 -7.25 -17.94
N GLU A 99 -9.52 -8.35 -18.69
CA GLU A 99 -10.74 -8.97 -19.25
C GLU A 99 -11.75 -9.33 -18.16
N LYS A 100 -11.31 -10.04 -17.11
CA LYS A 100 -12.20 -10.48 -16.03
C LYS A 100 -12.70 -9.34 -15.16
N THR A 101 -11.84 -8.37 -14.85
CA THR A 101 -12.22 -7.22 -14.00
C THR A 101 -13.12 -6.24 -14.74
N VAL A 102 -12.87 -5.95 -16.02
CA VAL A 102 -13.74 -5.13 -16.89
C VAL A 102 -15.10 -5.79 -17.06
N ALA A 103 -15.15 -7.12 -17.33
CA ALA A 103 -16.42 -7.84 -17.47
C ALA A 103 -17.31 -7.71 -16.22
N VAL A 104 -16.74 -7.76 -15.01
CA VAL A 104 -17.51 -7.55 -13.78
C VAL A 104 -18.02 -6.11 -13.67
N LEU A 105 -17.17 -5.10 -13.94
CA LEU A 105 -17.60 -3.70 -13.87
C LEU A 105 -18.66 -3.37 -14.92
N ASP A 106 -18.52 -3.85 -16.14
CA ASP A 106 -19.52 -3.63 -17.20
C ASP A 106 -20.84 -4.35 -16.89
N GLY A 107 -20.78 -5.56 -16.36
CA GLY A 107 -21.97 -6.36 -16.03
C GLY A 107 -22.65 -5.97 -14.72
N LYS A 108 -22.01 -5.19 -13.84
CA LYS A 108 -22.52 -4.83 -12.51
C LYS A 108 -22.35 -3.32 -12.24
N PRO A 109 -23.28 -2.46 -12.71
CA PRO A 109 -23.17 -1.00 -12.55
C PRO A 109 -23.10 -0.51 -11.09
N SER A 110 -23.62 -1.29 -10.13
CA SER A 110 -23.55 -0.97 -8.70
C SER A 110 -22.22 -1.24 -8.05
N VAL A 111 -21.28 -1.93 -8.72
CA VAL A 111 -19.93 -2.22 -8.23
C VAL A 111 -19.00 -1.08 -8.63
N ASP A 112 -18.31 -0.50 -7.67
CA ASP A 112 -17.39 0.63 -7.87
C ASP A 112 -15.96 0.16 -8.20
N PHE A 113 -15.54 -1.01 -7.70
CA PHE A 113 -14.22 -1.58 -7.97
C PHE A 113 -14.20 -3.10 -7.84
N VAL A 114 -13.22 -3.73 -8.50
CA VAL A 114 -13.01 -5.18 -8.50
C VAL A 114 -11.59 -5.49 -8.06
N CYS A 115 -11.48 -6.23 -6.95
CA CYS A 115 -10.21 -6.74 -6.44
C CYS A 115 -10.01 -8.20 -6.86
N THR A 116 -8.75 -8.63 -6.97
CA THR A 116 -8.39 -10.02 -7.21
C THR A 116 -7.40 -10.52 -6.15
N ASN A 117 -7.16 -11.83 -6.12
CA ASN A 117 -6.04 -12.38 -5.37
C ASN A 117 -4.73 -12.24 -6.17
N HIS A 118 -3.57 -12.50 -5.51
CA HIS A 118 -2.28 -12.40 -6.16
C HIS A 118 -1.34 -13.54 -5.76
N TRP A 119 -0.45 -13.90 -6.68
CA TRP A 119 0.70 -14.74 -6.43
C TRP A 119 1.78 -13.95 -5.70
N ILE A 120 2.51 -14.59 -4.80
CA ILE A 120 3.79 -14.05 -4.31
C ILE A 120 4.89 -14.52 -5.25
N ILE A 121 5.70 -13.59 -5.76
CA ILE A 121 6.88 -13.87 -6.59
C ILE A 121 8.17 -13.37 -5.95
N ASN A 122 9.29 -14.02 -6.29
CA ASN A 122 10.61 -13.62 -5.87
C ASN A 122 11.26 -12.63 -6.88
N GLN A 123 12.53 -12.25 -6.65
CA GLN A 123 13.29 -11.34 -7.51
C GLN A 123 13.49 -11.89 -8.95
N ASN A 124 13.39 -13.21 -9.14
CA ASN A 124 13.55 -13.89 -10.42
C ASN A 124 12.24 -14.18 -11.13
N ASN A 125 11.13 -13.52 -10.74
CA ASN A 125 9.78 -13.70 -11.28
C ASN A 125 9.20 -15.12 -11.06
N GLN A 126 9.71 -15.87 -10.08
CA GLN A 126 9.22 -17.21 -9.78
C GLN A 126 8.15 -17.15 -8.71
N ARG A 127 7.01 -17.80 -8.97
CA ARG A 127 5.89 -17.92 -8.01
C ARG A 127 6.27 -18.82 -6.84
N ASN A 128 5.92 -18.37 -5.63
CA ASN A 128 6.06 -19.16 -4.41
C ASN A 128 4.65 -19.54 -3.90
N GLU A 129 4.22 -20.76 -4.16
CA GLU A 129 2.89 -21.24 -3.79
C GLU A 129 2.66 -21.27 -2.27
N ALA A 130 3.67 -21.66 -1.49
CA ALA A 130 3.55 -21.71 -0.03
C ALA A 130 3.37 -20.31 0.56
N ALA A 131 4.21 -19.34 0.14
CA ALA A 131 4.09 -17.95 0.55
C ALA A 131 2.76 -17.32 0.08
N THR A 132 2.27 -17.69 -1.11
CA THR A 132 0.98 -17.26 -1.65
C THR A 132 -0.17 -17.73 -0.76
N LYS A 133 -0.23 -19.00 -0.41
CA LYS A 133 -1.26 -19.57 0.47
C LYS A 133 -1.23 -18.94 1.86
N GLU A 134 -0.04 -18.79 2.44
CA GLU A 134 0.13 -18.13 3.74
C GLU A 134 -0.32 -16.67 3.71
N ASN A 135 0.02 -15.92 2.65
CA ASN A 135 -0.40 -14.54 2.47
C ASN A 135 -1.93 -14.44 2.34
N SER A 136 -2.55 -15.27 1.49
CA SER A 136 -4.00 -15.27 1.28
C SER A 136 -4.76 -15.58 2.56
N ALA A 137 -4.35 -16.61 3.30
CA ALA A 137 -4.96 -16.99 4.59
C ALA A 137 -4.77 -15.90 5.66
N LYS A 138 -3.56 -15.34 5.77
CA LYS A 138 -3.27 -14.29 6.75
C LYS A 138 -4.14 -13.06 6.60
N TRP A 139 -4.37 -12.62 5.37
CA TRP A 139 -5.18 -11.44 5.06
C TRP A 139 -6.66 -11.79 4.82
N GLY A 140 -7.04 -13.07 4.99
CA GLY A 140 -8.42 -13.55 4.85
C GLY A 140 -8.97 -13.42 3.42
N LYS A 141 -8.12 -13.41 2.40
CA LYS A 141 -8.54 -13.29 0.99
C LYS A 141 -9.24 -14.54 0.49
N ASP A 142 -8.93 -15.69 1.07
CA ASP A 142 -9.50 -17.00 0.77
C ASP A 142 -11.01 -17.12 1.12
N ARG A 143 -11.53 -16.23 1.96
CA ARG A 143 -12.96 -16.14 2.33
C ARG A 143 -13.76 -15.17 1.46
N LEU A 144 -13.09 -14.40 0.59
CA LEU A 144 -13.73 -13.37 -0.22
C LEU A 144 -14.13 -13.92 -1.60
N GLN A 145 -15.38 -13.68 -1.99
CA GLN A 145 -15.91 -13.97 -3.32
C GLN A 145 -17.15 -13.14 -3.61
N GLY A 146 -17.26 -12.59 -4.82
CA GLY A 146 -18.42 -11.81 -5.22
C GLY A 146 -18.45 -10.41 -4.61
N VAL A 147 -19.66 -9.87 -4.45
CA VAL A 147 -19.85 -8.56 -3.81
C VAL A 147 -19.38 -8.62 -2.35
N ILE A 148 -18.55 -7.66 -1.95
CA ILE A 148 -18.01 -7.59 -0.58
C ILE A 148 -19.11 -7.08 0.34
N PRO A 149 -19.58 -7.90 1.30
CA PRO A 149 -20.77 -7.53 2.10
C PRO A 149 -20.49 -6.43 3.13
N ASP A 150 -19.29 -6.41 3.71
CA ASP A 150 -18.84 -5.40 4.68
C ASP A 150 -17.47 -4.86 4.26
N LEU A 151 -17.50 -3.88 3.34
CA LEU A 151 -16.29 -3.27 2.84
C LEU A 151 -15.48 -2.57 3.93
N LEU A 152 -16.16 -1.99 4.94
CA LEU A 152 -15.45 -1.27 6.01
C LEU A 152 -14.69 -2.24 6.92
N ALA A 153 -15.25 -3.40 7.24
CA ALA A 153 -14.52 -4.44 7.97
C ALA A 153 -13.32 -4.95 7.16
N GLU A 154 -13.49 -5.19 5.85
CA GLU A 154 -12.39 -5.66 4.99
C GLU A 154 -11.26 -4.62 4.86
N ALA A 155 -11.59 -3.35 4.71
CA ALA A 155 -10.62 -2.28 4.58
C ALA A 155 -9.93 -1.94 5.92
N PHE A 156 -10.71 -1.82 7.01
CA PHE A 156 -10.23 -1.28 8.27
C PHE A 156 -9.74 -2.33 9.27
N ILE A 157 -10.47 -3.46 9.39
CA ILE A 157 -10.13 -4.51 10.37
C ILE A 157 -9.14 -5.51 9.76
N TYR A 158 -9.53 -6.14 8.67
CA TYR A 158 -8.79 -7.26 8.06
C TYR A 158 -7.68 -6.79 7.11
N GLN A 159 -7.83 -5.62 6.49
CA GLN A 159 -6.89 -5.06 5.49
C GLN A 159 -6.59 -6.06 4.36
N SER A 160 -7.65 -6.73 3.88
CA SER A 160 -7.58 -7.81 2.89
C SER A 160 -7.41 -7.34 1.45
N LEU A 161 -7.60 -6.03 1.19
CA LEU A 161 -7.63 -5.45 -0.14
C LEU A 161 -6.29 -4.79 -0.49
N GLN A 162 -5.92 -4.82 -1.78
CA GLN A 162 -4.67 -4.25 -2.30
C GLN A 162 -4.96 -3.47 -3.57
N VAL A 163 -4.44 -2.25 -3.67
CA VAL A 163 -4.69 -1.34 -4.80
C VAL A 163 -4.09 -1.89 -6.10
N GLY A 164 -2.88 -2.47 -6.06
CA GLY A 164 -2.21 -3.03 -7.25
C GLY A 164 -2.94 -4.18 -7.92
N SER A 165 -3.84 -4.88 -7.20
CA SER A 165 -4.70 -5.95 -7.73
C SER A 165 -6.16 -5.52 -7.90
N THR A 166 -6.43 -4.22 -8.08
CA THR A 166 -7.78 -3.67 -8.09
C THR A 166 -8.02 -2.75 -9.29
N LEU A 167 -9.07 -3.04 -10.06
CA LEU A 167 -9.59 -2.15 -11.10
C LEU A 167 -10.74 -1.32 -10.53
N PHE A 168 -10.65 0.00 -10.65
CA PHE A 168 -11.62 0.96 -10.12
C PHE A 168 -12.41 1.64 -11.23
N ARG A 169 -13.68 1.98 -10.98
CA ARG A 169 -14.31 3.10 -11.71
C ARG A 169 -13.58 4.38 -11.35
N ARG A 170 -13.18 5.16 -12.33
CA ARG A 170 -12.41 6.39 -12.07
C ARG A 170 -13.21 7.41 -11.25
N ASP A 171 -14.52 7.50 -11.46
CA ASP A 171 -15.41 8.38 -10.71
C ASP A 171 -15.48 8.05 -9.21
N CYS A 172 -15.40 6.79 -8.82
CA CYS A 172 -15.38 6.42 -7.39
C CYS A 172 -14.09 6.91 -6.69
N LEU A 173 -12.96 6.93 -7.41
CA LEU A 173 -11.70 7.49 -6.92
C LEU A 173 -11.77 9.02 -6.83
N GLN A 174 -12.39 9.68 -7.82
CA GLN A 174 -12.62 11.14 -7.79
C GLN A 174 -13.50 11.54 -6.59
N ALA A 175 -14.54 10.76 -6.30
CA ALA A 175 -15.46 11.03 -5.19
C ALA A 175 -14.79 11.03 -3.80
N VAL A 176 -13.64 10.37 -3.66
CA VAL A 176 -12.87 10.31 -2.41
C VAL A 176 -11.52 11.02 -2.49
N ASP A 177 -11.30 11.84 -3.53
CA ASP A 177 -10.05 12.58 -3.77
C ASP A 177 -8.81 11.66 -3.89
N TYR A 178 -8.97 10.48 -4.53
CA TYR A 178 -7.91 9.52 -4.85
C TYR A 178 -6.94 9.27 -3.68
N MET A 179 -5.62 9.36 -3.89
CA MET A 179 -4.60 9.13 -2.87
C MET A 179 -4.15 10.42 -2.21
N ARG A 180 -4.20 10.47 -0.90
CA ARG A 180 -3.80 11.63 -0.11
C ARG A 180 -2.28 11.64 0.12
N PRO A 181 -1.58 12.77 -0.09
CA PRO A 181 -0.13 12.86 0.14
C PRO A 181 0.29 12.51 1.57
N GLU A 182 -0.53 12.86 2.55
CA GLU A 182 -0.27 12.61 3.97
C GLU A 182 -0.37 11.13 4.35
N ALA A 183 -0.98 10.31 3.48
CA ALA A 183 -1.09 8.86 3.65
C ALA A 183 0.05 8.09 2.99
N ASP A 184 1.11 8.78 2.51
CA ASP A 184 2.25 8.16 1.82
C ASP A 184 2.88 7.02 2.63
N GLY A 185 2.87 5.81 2.04
CA GLY A 185 3.22 4.55 2.71
C GLY A 185 2.03 3.81 3.36
N CYS A 186 0.83 4.40 3.36
CA CYS A 186 -0.42 3.79 3.84
C CYS A 186 -1.57 3.96 2.83
N GLU A 187 -1.26 4.21 1.57
CA GLU A 187 -2.20 4.61 0.51
C GLU A 187 -3.33 3.60 0.33
N ASP A 188 -2.98 2.31 0.27
CA ASP A 188 -3.96 1.23 0.09
C ASP A 188 -4.98 1.22 1.23
N PHE A 189 -4.49 1.22 2.46
CA PHE A 189 -5.34 1.26 3.64
C PHE A 189 -6.25 2.48 3.65
N ASP A 190 -5.69 3.66 3.39
CA ASP A 190 -6.42 4.92 3.41
C ASP A 190 -7.50 4.98 2.34
N LEU A 191 -7.15 4.59 1.12
CA LEU A 191 -8.07 4.62 -0.01
C LEU A 191 -9.29 3.71 0.22
N PHE A 192 -9.08 2.44 0.59
CA PHE A 192 -10.18 1.50 0.80
C PHE A 192 -11.07 1.89 1.98
N VAL A 193 -10.50 2.43 3.07
CA VAL A 193 -11.32 2.93 4.20
C VAL A 193 -12.17 4.11 3.76
N ARG A 194 -11.63 5.06 2.99
CA ARG A 194 -12.42 6.21 2.49
C ARG A 194 -13.49 5.80 1.48
N LEU A 195 -13.21 4.83 0.60
CA LEU A 195 -14.21 4.24 -0.29
C LEU A 195 -15.35 3.59 0.50
N ALA A 196 -15.02 2.81 1.52
CA ALA A 196 -16.03 2.19 2.40
C ALA A 196 -16.86 3.25 3.14
N MET A 197 -16.22 4.28 3.70
CA MET A 197 -16.92 5.39 4.38
C MET A 197 -17.83 6.20 3.43
N ALA A 198 -17.47 6.25 2.13
CA ALA A 198 -18.29 6.87 1.08
C ALA A 198 -19.40 5.94 0.53
N GLY A 199 -19.61 4.77 1.13
CA GLY A 199 -20.64 3.81 0.72
C GLY A 199 -20.39 3.13 -0.62
N LYS A 200 -19.11 3.05 -1.05
CA LYS A 200 -18.74 2.39 -2.29
C LYS A 200 -18.82 0.88 -2.17
N GLN A 201 -19.06 0.19 -3.30
CA GLN A 201 -19.26 -1.25 -3.34
C GLN A 201 -18.07 -1.93 -4.04
N GLY A 202 -17.40 -2.85 -3.33
CA GLY A 202 -16.34 -3.70 -3.88
C GLY A 202 -16.86 -5.06 -4.34
N TYR A 203 -16.15 -5.66 -5.29
CA TYR A 203 -16.31 -7.05 -5.73
C TYR A 203 -14.96 -7.75 -5.66
N PHE A 204 -14.94 -9.02 -5.24
CA PHE A 204 -13.72 -9.82 -5.16
C PHE A 204 -13.80 -11.04 -6.10
N ILE A 205 -12.83 -11.16 -7.00
CA ILE A 205 -12.59 -12.34 -7.82
C ILE A 205 -11.53 -13.19 -7.09
N PRO A 206 -11.84 -14.43 -6.63
CA PRO A 206 -10.91 -15.22 -5.82
C PRO A 206 -9.73 -15.80 -6.61
N GLU A 207 -9.62 -15.48 -7.90
CA GLU A 207 -8.54 -15.93 -8.76
C GLU A 207 -7.26 -15.11 -8.54
N PHE A 208 -6.11 -15.76 -8.74
CA PHE A 208 -4.78 -15.15 -8.65
C PHE A 208 -4.42 -14.50 -9.99
N LEU A 209 -4.84 -13.25 -10.18
CA LEU A 209 -4.71 -12.52 -11.44
C LEU A 209 -3.60 -11.46 -11.45
N MET A 210 -2.81 -11.39 -10.38
CA MET A 210 -1.66 -10.52 -10.24
C MET A 210 -0.50 -11.28 -9.62
N GLU A 211 0.72 -10.85 -9.88
CA GLU A 211 1.96 -11.32 -9.26
C GLU A 211 2.57 -10.18 -8.43
N TYR A 212 2.60 -10.37 -7.12
CA TYR A 212 3.13 -9.41 -6.14
C TYR A 212 4.56 -9.77 -5.78
N ARG A 213 5.51 -8.85 -6.02
CA ARG A 213 6.93 -9.08 -5.74
C ARG A 213 7.27 -8.74 -4.30
N MET A 214 7.86 -9.72 -3.62
CA MET A 214 8.42 -9.50 -2.30
C MET A 214 9.93 -9.27 -2.38
N HIS A 215 10.36 -8.10 -1.93
CA HIS A 215 11.78 -7.75 -1.84
C HIS A 215 12.37 -8.13 -0.49
N GLY A 216 13.60 -8.67 -0.52
CA GLY A 216 14.46 -8.76 0.65
C GLY A 216 14.93 -7.36 1.06
N GLY A 217 14.83 -7.01 2.32
CA GLY A 217 15.38 -5.75 2.83
C GLY A 217 14.74 -5.34 4.15
N GLN A 218 15.55 -4.81 5.07
CA GLN A 218 15.05 -4.23 6.32
C GLN A 218 14.54 -2.82 6.07
N THR A 219 13.34 -2.53 6.55
CA THR A 219 12.80 -1.17 6.57
C THR A 219 13.63 -0.32 7.53
N SER A 220 14.22 0.77 7.04
CA SER A 220 15.01 1.69 7.88
C SER A 220 14.15 2.31 8.98
N LEU A 221 14.82 2.81 10.05
CA LEU A 221 14.11 3.51 11.14
C LEU A 221 13.33 4.73 10.61
N LYS A 222 13.90 5.47 9.66
CA LYS A 222 13.23 6.62 9.02
C LYS A 222 11.97 6.21 8.27
N GLN A 223 12.03 5.11 7.52
CA GLN A 223 10.86 4.57 6.81
C GLN A 223 9.78 4.08 7.78
N GLN A 224 10.18 3.45 8.92
CA GLN A 224 9.22 3.05 9.96
C GLN A 224 8.52 4.28 10.59
N ILE A 225 9.25 5.34 10.88
CA ILE A 225 8.68 6.60 11.41
C ILE A 225 7.73 7.21 10.39
N HIS A 226 8.13 7.28 9.12
CA HIS A 226 7.29 7.80 8.03
C HIS A 226 5.97 7.03 7.93
N PHE A 227 6.03 5.71 7.85
CA PHE A 227 4.84 4.84 7.83
C PHE A 227 3.93 5.05 9.06
N LEU A 228 4.52 5.14 10.28
CA LEU A 228 3.74 5.32 11.50
C LEU A 228 3.09 6.72 11.56
N LYS A 229 3.76 7.76 11.05
CA LYS A 229 3.17 9.12 10.91
C LYS A 229 1.99 9.09 9.95
N ALA A 230 2.15 8.51 8.76
CA ALA A 230 1.07 8.34 7.79
C ALA A 230 -0.11 7.54 8.37
N LYS A 231 0.15 6.42 9.05
CA LYS A 231 -0.89 5.60 9.68
C LYS A 231 -1.61 6.35 10.81
N SER A 232 -0.88 7.12 11.61
CA SER A 232 -1.45 7.98 12.66
C SER A 232 -2.36 9.05 12.06
N PHE A 233 -1.91 9.72 10.98
CA PHE A 233 -2.71 10.68 10.22
C PHE A 233 -4.02 10.04 9.73
N CYS A 234 -3.95 8.90 9.02
CA CYS A 234 -5.12 8.19 8.52
C CYS A 234 -6.12 7.89 9.64
N LEU A 235 -5.65 7.23 10.72
CA LEU A 235 -6.51 6.88 11.85
C LEU A 235 -7.10 8.11 12.57
N SER A 236 -6.39 9.23 12.62
CA SER A 236 -6.88 10.48 13.21
C SER A 236 -7.94 11.16 12.35
N SER A 237 -7.86 11.01 11.03
CA SER A 237 -8.79 11.65 10.09
C SER A 237 -10.13 10.92 9.94
N TYR A 238 -10.23 9.66 10.36
CA TYR A 238 -11.48 8.90 10.30
C TYR A 238 -12.37 9.18 11.50
N LYS A 239 -13.69 9.03 11.28
CA LYS A 239 -14.69 9.04 12.34
C LYS A 239 -15.79 8.06 11.95
N PHE A 240 -15.94 7.00 12.70
CA PHE A 240 -16.97 6.00 12.45
C PHE A 240 -18.23 6.30 13.24
N ARG A 241 -19.39 6.01 12.62
CA ARG A 241 -20.70 6.19 13.28
C ARG A 241 -20.98 5.07 14.28
N GLU A 242 -20.47 3.88 13.99
CA GLU A 242 -20.64 2.70 14.84
C GLU A 242 -19.72 2.77 16.06
N THR A 243 -20.28 2.74 17.25
CA THR A 243 -19.56 2.91 18.52
C THR A 243 -18.44 1.88 18.71
N GLU A 244 -18.68 0.62 18.35
CA GLU A 244 -17.66 -0.44 18.53
C GLU A 244 -16.48 -0.25 17.55
N LEU A 245 -16.78 0.09 16.30
CA LEU A 245 -15.73 0.35 15.30
C LEU A 245 -14.92 1.59 15.66
N GLU A 246 -15.58 2.63 16.20
CA GLU A 246 -14.90 3.84 16.68
C GLU A 246 -13.99 3.55 17.87
N LYS A 247 -14.40 2.68 18.80
CA LYS A 247 -13.54 2.20 19.90
C LYS A 247 -12.30 1.48 19.35
N VAL A 248 -12.48 0.59 18.37
CA VAL A 248 -11.37 -0.11 17.72
C VAL A 248 -10.41 0.89 17.04
N ARG A 249 -10.95 1.92 16.37
CA ARG A 249 -10.13 2.96 15.75
C ARG A 249 -9.29 3.71 16.79
N LEU A 250 -9.90 4.12 17.90
CA LEU A 250 -9.19 4.81 18.98
C LEU A 250 -8.10 3.95 19.61
N GLN A 251 -8.37 2.66 19.81
CA GLN A 251 -7.35 1.71 20.31
C GLN A 251 -6.20 1.53 19.32
N LYS A 252 -6.50 1.37 18.01
CA LYS A 252 -5.47 1.28 16.96
C LYS A 252 -4.65 2.57 16.91
N LEU A 253 -5.29 3.74 16.96
CA LEU A 253 -4.60 5.03 16.97
C LEU A 253 -3.66 5.17 18.17
N ALA A 254 -4.11 4.82 19.37
CA ALA A 254 -3.27 4.84 20.55
C ALA A 254 -2.08 3.87 20.42
N GLY A 255 -2.28 2.68 19.86
CA GLY A 255 -1.19 1.73 19.57
C GLY A 255 -0.18 2.25 18.55
N ILE A 256 -0.64 2.93 17.49
CA ILE A 256 0.23 3.56 16.48
C ILE A 256 1.00 4.74 17.10
N LYS A 257 0.35 5.61 17.88
CA LYS A 257 1.02 6.70 18.60
C LYS A 257 2.09 6.18 19.56
N GLN A 258 1.81 5.08 20.27
CA GLN A 258 2.80 4.43 21.13
C GLN A 258 4.01 3.92 20.33
N ALA A 259 3.76 3.22 19.23
CA ALA A 259 4.83 2.72 18.36
C ALA A 259 5.66 3.87 17.76
N LEU A 260 4.99 4.94 17.30
CA LEU A 260 5.65 6.12 16.77
C LEU A 260 6.50 6.82 17.85
N GLY A 261 5.95 7.02 19.04
CA GLY A 261 6.67 7.62 20.16
C GLY A 261 7.94 6.85 20.53
N LEU A 262 7.89 5.51 20.54
CA LEU A 262 9.06 4.66 20.73
C LEU A 262 10.13 4.87 19.65
N ARG A 263 9.72 4.98 18.38
CA ARG A 263 10.65 5.17 17.25
C ARG A 263 11.25 6.58 17.23
N LEU A 264 10.48 7.59 17.60
CA LEU A 264 10.98 8.95 17.73
C LEU A 264 12.00 9.08 18.85
N VAL A 265 11.74 8.50 20.03
CA VAL A 265 12.73 8.43 21.11
C VAL A 265 14.01 7.74 20.64
N GLU A 266 13.90 6.68 19.87
CA GLU A 266 15.05 5.97 19.30
C GLU A 266 15.81 6.80 18.26
N ASN A 267 15.11 7.61 17.45
CA ASN A 267 15.69 8.48 16.42
C ASN A 267 16.34 9.74 17.01
N GLY A 268 16.01 10.12 18.24
CA GLY A 268 16.48 11.34 18.87
C GLY A 268 15.44 12.43 19.08
N ASP A 269 14.28 12.29 18.45
CA ASP A 269 13.14 13.23 18.55
C ASP A 269 12.38 13.03 19.87
N SER A 270 13.10 13.22 20.99
CA SER A 270 12.66 12.78 22.32
C SER A 270 11.46 13.55 22.85
N ALA A 271 11.31 14.85 22.48
CA ALA A 271 10.20 15.66 22.95
C ALA A 271 8.88 15.18 22.35
N GLU A 272 8.79 15.09 21.00
CA GLU A 272 7.64 14.56 20.28
C GLU A 272 7.35 13.12 20.71
N GLY A 273 8.41 12.29 20.85
CA GLY A 273 8.28 10.91 21.29
C GLY A 273 7.63 10.77 22.67
N ARG A 274 8.04 11.57 23.67
CA ARG A 274 7.43 11.55 25.02
C ARG A 274 5.97 12.00 25.01
N GLU A 275 5.64 13.02 24.24
CA GLU A 275 4.25 13.51 24.11
C GLU A 275 3.34 12.38 23.63
N LEU A 276 3.70 11.72 22.53
CA LEU A 276 2.93 10.59 21.97
C LEU A 276 2.86 9.37 22.92
N LEU A 277 3.93 9.08 23.66
CA LEU A 277 3.92 8.02 24.67
C LEU A 277 2.98 8.33 25.82
N ASN A 278 2.93 9.58 26.29
CA ASN A 278 2.01 10.02 27.34
C ASN A 278 0.56 9.97 26.87
N GLU A 279 0.26 10.50 25.66
CA GLU A 279 -1.09 10.44 25.09
C GLU A 279 -1.57 8.99 24.93
N SER A 280 -0.73 8.11 24.38
CA SER A 280 -1.10 6.71 24.18
C SER A 280 -1.33 5.98 25.50
N SER A 281 -0.60 6.34 26.55
CA SER A 281 -0.72 5.72 27.86
C SER A 281 -2.04 6.07 28.58
N GLN A 282 -2.65 7.20 28.26
CA GLN A 282 -3.98 7.55 28.77
C GLN A 282 -5.05 6.58 28.26
N ALA A 283 -4.91 6.09 27.02
CA ALA A 283 -5.87 5.18 26.38
C ALA A 283 -5.55 3.69 26.63
N LEU A 284 -4.26 3.32 26.68
CA LEU A 284 -3.79 1.92 26.76
C LEU A 284 -3.30 1.52 28.14
N GLY A 285 -3.15 2.46 29.06
CA GLY A 285 -2.45 2.25 30.33
C GLY A 285 -0.91 2.31 30.17
N PHE A 286 -0.23 2.53 31.30
CA PHE A 286 1.23 2.51 31.35
C PHE A 286 1.77 1.09 31.30
N SER A 287 2.73 0.85 30.41
CA SER A 287 3.47 -0.40 30.35
C SER A 287 4.94 -0.18 30.75
N GLY A 288 5.60 -1.20 31.28
CA GLY A 288 7.03 -1.13 31.64
C GLY A 288 7.90 -0.71 30.44
N LYS A 289 7.53 -1.09 29.22
CA LYS A 289 8.21 -0.71 27.98
C LYS A 289 8.12 0.79 27.70
N VAL A 290 6.94 1.37 27.90
CA VAL A 290 6.71 2.82 27.72
C VAL A 290 7.45 3.59 28.78
N THR A 291 7.34 3.21 30.07
CA THR A 291 8.04 3.85 31.18
C THR A 291 9.55 3.84 30.93
N LEU A 292 10.11 2.69 30.53
CA LEU A 292 11.52 2.59 30.19
C LEU A 292 11.92 3.53 29.03
N ALA A 293 11.12 3.58 27.97
CA ALA A 293 11.40 4.45 26.82
C ALA A 293 11.38 5.93 27.22
N VAL A 294 10.45 6.33 28.08
CA VAL A 294 10.40 7.71 28.64
C VAL A 294 11.66 8.01 29.46
N ILE A 295 12.09 7.09 30.33
CA ILE A 295 13.35 7.25 31.12
C ILE A 295 14.55 7.34 30.16
N LEU A 296 14.67 6.43 29.21
CA LEU A 296 15.77 6.42 28.24
C LEU A 296 15.81 7.68 27.38
N SER A 297 14.66 8.34 27.16
CA SER A 297 14.58 9.57 26.37
C SER A 297 15.33 10.76 26.96
N TYR A 298 15.66 10.74 28.26
CA TYR A 298 16.48 11.74 28.95
C TYR A 298 17.97 11.43 28.92
N LEU A 299 18.38 10.23 28.47
CA LEU A 299 19.79 9.85 28.36
C LEU A 299 20.41 10.35 27.04
N PRO A 300 21.75 10.54 27.02
CA PRO A 300 22.50 10.79 25.79
C PRO A 300 22.22 9.71 24.74
N MET A 301 22.27 10.10 23.44
CA MET A 301 21.90 9.23 22.31
C MET A 301 22.68 7.90 22.30
N SER A 302 23.98 7.91 22.60
CA SER A 302 24.85 6.73 22.66
C SER A 302 24.35 5.68 23.66
N TRP A 303 23.98 6.09 24.86
CA TRP A 303 23.44 5.22 25.91
C TRP A 303 22.06 4.69 25.51
N ARG A 304 21.21 5.54 24.96
CA ARG A 304 19.87 5.19 24.49
C ARG A 304 19.94 4.11 23.41
N GLN A 305 20.76 4.31 22.38
CA GLN A 305 20.94 3.32 21.31
C GLN A 305 21.50 2.00 21.82
N PHE A 306 22.44 2.03 22.76
CA PHE A 306 22.97 0.81 23.39
C PHE A 306 21.84 0.00 24.04
N PHE A 307 21.04 0.59 24.91
CA PHE A 307 19.94 -0.10 25.58
C PHE A 307 18.87 -0.58 24.60
N MET A 308 18.44 0.25 23.65
CA MET A 308 17.44 -0.12 22.66
C MET A 308 17.90 -1.31 21.80
N ASN A 309 19.17 -1.37 21.41
CA ASN A 309 19.73 -2.48 20.64
C ASN A 309 19.74 -3.80 21.46
N GLN A 310 19.99 -3.76 22.77
CA GLN A 310 19.89 -4.96 23.59
C GLN A 310 18.44 -5.49 23.63
N PHE A 311 17.44 -4.63 23.77
CA PHE A 311 16.04 -5.04 23.75
C PHE A 311 15.58 -5.62 22.41
N ARG A 312 16.13 -5.14 21.28
CA ARG A 312 15.82 -5.68 19.95
C ARG A 312 16.20 -7.14 19.77
N LYS A 313 17.30 -7.58 20.40
CA LYS A 313 17.76 -8.98 20.32
C LYS A 313 16.74 -9.99 20.86
N PHE A 314 15.85 -9.56 21.73
CA PHE A 314 14.80 -10.41 22.32
C PHE A 314 13.44 -10.28 21.64
N ARG A 315 13.35 -9.53 20.52
CA ARG A 315 12.09 -9.35 19.80
C ARG A 315 11.84 -10.56 18.87
N PRO A 316 10.63 -11.17 18.89
CA PRO A 316 10.27 -12.18 17.90
C PRO A 316 10.22 -11.55 16.50
N LYS A 317 10.65 -12.32 15.48
CA LYS A 317 10.55 -11.92 14.07
C LYS A 317 9.09 -11.69 13.70
N ASP A 318 8.82 -10.60 13.00
CA ASP A 318 7.48 -10.34 12.48
C ASP A 318 7.20 -11.18 11.22
N TYR A 319 5.95 -11.16 10.74
CA TYR A 319 5.52 -11.94 9.59
C TYR A 319 6.29 -11.55 8.31
N ALA A 320 6.48 -10.25 8.08
CA ALA A 320 7.18 -9.79 6.88
C ALA A 320 8.64 -10.25 6.87
N GLU A 321 9.28 -10.30 8.04
CA GLU A 321 10.64 -10.85 8.19
C GLU A 321 10.66 -12.36 7.88
N LYS A 322 9.67 -13.12 8.35
CA LYS A 322 9.57 -14.57 8.10
C LYS A 322 9.34 -14.88 6.63
N VAL A 323 8.39 -14.19 5.98
CA VAL A 323 8.07 -14.44 4.55
C VAL A 323 9.26 -14.05 3.66
N ARG A 324 9.97 -12.97 3.96
CA ARG A 324 11.17 -12.57 3.20
C ARG A 324 12.26 -13.64 3.25
N GLU A 325 12.47 -14.31 4.39
CA GLU A 325 13.44 -15.41 4.51
C GLU A 325 13.04 -16.64 3.68
N VAL A 326 11.75 -16.85 3.44
CA VAL A 326 11.25 -17.98 2.63
C VAL A 326 11.31 -17.67 1.13
N VAL A 327 11.25 -16.39 0.76
CA VAL A 327 11.17 -15.92 -0.64
C VAL A 327 12.55 -15.50 -1.18
N SER A 328 13.53 -15.20 -0.30
CA SER A 328 14.94 -14.91 -0.68
C SER A 328 15.70 -16.19 -1.03
#